data_218d6802638a3824f8b351670ad921f3
#
_entry.id   218d6802638a3824f8b351670ad921f3
#
_cell.length_a   1.000
_cell.length_b   1.000
_cell.length_c   1.000
_cell.angle_alpha   90.00
_cell.angle_beta   90.00
_cell.angle_gamma   90.00
#
_symmetry.space_group_name_H-M   'P 1'
#
loop_
_entity.id
_entity.type
_entity.pdbx_description
1 polymer ?
#
loop_
_entity_poly.entity_id
_entity_poly.type
_entity_poly.pdbx_seq_one_letter_code
_entity_poly.pdbx_strand_id
1 'polypeptide(L)'
;MAKREYIQANKDWLEAKAKEEGVKALPKGIYYKVLAEGDAQSGQPSVRSIVTAHYTGKTINGKTFDSSRGGVPLACRLCDLIEGWIIAMQQMHIGDKWEVYIPAEMGYGKFSQPGIPGGSTLIFEIELLGIA
;
A
#
# COMPACT_ATOMS: atom_id res chain seq x y z
N MET A 1 -5.79 20.41 -15.78
CA MET A 1 -6.81 19.55 -15.21
C MET A 1 -7.23 20.08 -13.85
N ALA A 2 -8.51 20.10 -13.56
CA ALA A 2 -8.96 20.50 -12.25
C ALA A 2 -8.56 19.47 -11.21
N LYS A 3 -7.91 19.94 -10.15
CA LYS A 3 -7.48 19.08 -9.04
C LYS A 3 -8.66 18.30 -8.43
N ARG A 4 -9.84 18.96 -8.38
CA ARG A 4 -11.06 18.35 -7.87
C ARG A 4 -11.48 17.12 -8.68
N GLU A 5 -11.35 17.18 -10.00
CA GLU A 5 -11.69 16.06 -10.87
C GLU A 5 -10.77 14.87 -10.63
N TYR A 6 -9.48 15.15 -10.44
CA TYR A 6 -8.51 14.10 -10.14
C TYR A 6 -8.81 13.43 -8.80
N ILE A 7 -9.09 14.23 -7.76
CA ILE A 7 -9.45 13.70 -6.44
C ILE A 7 -10.69 12.81 -6.53
N GLN A 8 -11.71 13.26 -7.26
CA GLN A 8 -12.94 12.48 -7.42
C GLN A 8 -12.68 11.19 -8.19
N ALA A 9 -11.88 11.24 -9.25
CA ALA A 9 -11.52 10.05 -10.02
C ALA A 9 -10.83 9.01 -9.14
N ASN A 10 -9.96 9.45 -8.24
CA ASN A 10 -9.30 8.54 -7.30
C ASN A 10 -10.28 7.91 -6.32
N LYS A 11 -11.22 8.68 -5.80
CA LYS A 11 -12.25 8.15 -4.91
C LYS A 11 -13.13 7.12 -5.64
N ASP A 12 -13.55 7.45 -6.84
CA ASP A 12 -14.38 6.55 -7.65
C ASP A 12 -13.64 5.26 -7.98
N TRP A 13 -12.35 5.37 -8.30
CA TRP A 13 -11.51 4.21 -8.59
C TRP A 13 -11.46 3.26 -7.40
N LEU A 14 -11.21 3.80 -6.22
CA LEU A 14 -11.10 2.99 -5.00
C LEU A 14 -12.44 2.35 -4.63
N GLU A 15 -13.54 3.09 -4.78
CA GLU A 15 -14.86 2.56 -4.51
C GLU A 15 -15.19 1.38 -5.43
N ALA A 16 -14.85 1.48 -6.71
CA ALA A 16 -15.03 0.39 -7.66
C ALA A 16 -14.13 -0.80 -7.33
N LYS A 17 -12.86 -0.52 -6.98
CA LYS A 17 -11.90 -1.58 -6.61
C LYS A 17 -12.36 -2.35 -5.39
N ALA A 18 -12.94 -1.67 -4.42
CA ALA A 18 -13.42 -2.30 -3.19
C ALA A 18 -14.51 -3.34 -3.43
N LYS A 19 -15.20 -3.26 -4.56
CA LYS A 19 -16.27 -4.20 -4.91
C LYS A 19 -15.80 -5.39 -5.74
N GLU A 20 -14.54 -5.41 -6.15
CA GLU A 20 -14.01 -6.50 -6.95
C GLU A 20 -13.85 -7.77 -6.13
N GLU A 21 -14.02 -8.92 -6.80
CA GLU A 21 -13.83 -10.21 -6.16
C GLU A 21 -12.40 -10.37 -5.65
N GLY A 22 -12.26 -10.90 -4.43
CA GLY A 22 -10.96 -11.11 -3.81
C GLY A 22 -10.41 -9.90 -3.08
N VAL A 23 -11.04 -8.75 -3.18
CA VAL A 23 -10.63 -7.54 -2.47
C VAL A 23 -11.31 -7.51 -1.12
N LYS A 24 -10.50 -7.32 -0.07
CA LYS A 24 -10.95 -7.31 1.32
C LYS A 24 -10.70 -5.94 1.95
N ALA A 25 -11.49 -5.64 2.99
CA ALA A 25 -11.40 -4.36 3.68
C ALA A 25 -10.44 -4.40 4.86
N LEU A 26 -9.74 -3.30 5.08
CA LEU A 26 -8.96 -3.01 6.28
C LEU A 26 -9.53 -1.74 6.92
N PRO A 27 -9.10 -1.40 8.15
CA PRO A 27 -9.54 -0.15 8.76
C PRO A 27 -9.19 1.08 7.91
N LYS A 28 -9.97 2.14 8.10
CA LYS A 28 -9.73 3.47 7.54
C LYS A 28 -9.79 3.56 6.02
N GLY A 29 -10.62 2.72 5.41
CA GLY A 29 -10.85 2.79 3.97
C GLY A 29 -9.73 2.19 3.12
N ILE A 30 -8.84 1.42 3.72
CA ILE A 30 -7.80 0.69 3.03
C ILE A 30 -8.37 -0.66 2.60
N TYR A 31 -7.98 -1.12 1.40
CA TYR A 31 -8.39 -2.42 0.88
C TYR A 31 -7.16 -3.18 0.42
N TYR A 32 -7.28 -4.49 0.29
CA TYR A 32 -6.17 -5.30 -0.19
C TYR A 32 -6.65 -6.55 -0.90
N LYS A 33 -5.76 -7.09 -1.71
CA LYS A 33 -5.97 -8.35 -2.42
C LYS A 33 -4.72 -9.20 -2.22
N VAL A 34 -4.90 -10.46 -1.80
CA VAL A 34 -3.79 -11.38 -1.61
C VAL A 34 -3.34 -11.91 -2.97
N LEU A 35 -2.09 -11.71 -3.31
CA LEU A 35 -1.48 -12.21 -4.55
C LEU A 35 -0.77 -13.54 -4.30
N ALA A 36 -0.16 -13.70 -3.13
CA ALA A 36 0.48 -14.95 -2.72
C ALA A 36 0.45 -15.03 -1.19
N GLU A 37 0.19 -16.22 -0.68
CA GLU A 37 0.19 -16.46 0.76
C GLU A 37 1.57 -16.92 1.20
N GLY A 38 2.04 -16.37 2.33
CA GLY A 38 3.29 -16.71 2.95
C GLY A 38 3.11 -17.72 4.08
N ASP A 39 3.99 -17.58 5.08
CA ASP A 39 4.02 -18.50 6.22
C ASP A 39 3.05 -18.00 7.31
N ALA A 40 1.88 -18.61 7.38
CA ALA A 40 0.87 -18.27 8.38
C ALA A 40 1.34 -18.54 9.82
N GLN A 41 2.43 -19.30 9.99
CA GLN A 41 3.00 -19.57 11.31
C GLN A 41 4.00 -18.50 11.74
N SER A 42 4.43 -17.63 10.83
CA SER A 42 5.30 -16.52 11.20
C SER A 42 4.52 -15.51 12.04
N GLY A 43 5.22 -14.70 12.84
CA GLY A 43 4.60 -13.58 13.51
C GLY A 43 4.18 -12.51 12.50
N GLN A 44 3.44 -11.53 12.99
CA GLN A 44 3.05 -10.34 12.24
C GLN A 44 3.81 -9.14 12.79
N PRO A 45 4.14 -8.14 11.97
CA PRO A 45 4.85 -6.98 12.46
C PRO A 45 4.01 -6.18 13.46
N SER A 46 4.69 -5.57 14.43
CA SER A 46 4.11 -4.50 15.24
C SER A 46 4.57 -3.15 14.66
N VAL A 47 4.04 -2.06 15.20
CA VAL A 47 4.43 -0.71 14.73
C VAL A 47 5.92 -0.42 14.94
N ARG A 48 6.55 -1.08 15.91
CA ARG A 48 7.96 -0.89 16.22
C ARG A 48 8.89 -1.86 15.49
N SER A 49 8.33 -2.85 14.82
CA SER A 49 9.13 -3.83 14.07
C SER A 49 9.87 -3.18 12.91
N ILE A 50 11.05 -3.70 12.63
CA ILE A 50 11.75 -3.38 11.40
C ILE A 50 11.26 -4.39 10.37
N VAL A 51 10.64 -3.89 9.30
CA VAL A 51 10.13 -4.71 8.22
C VAL A 51 11.07 -4.63 7.03
N THR A 52 11.26 -5.78 6.38
CA THR A 52 12.01 -5.87 5.12
C THR A 52 11.04 -6.28 4.03
N ALA A 53 10.93 -5.49 2.98
CA ALA A 53 9.92 -5.72 1.95
C ALA A 53 10.39 -5.26 0.58
N HIS A 54 9.97 -5.98 -0.45
CA HIS A 54 9.97 -5.45 -1.81
C HIS A 54 8.61 -4.83 -2.09
N TYR A 55 8.60 -3.78 -2.88
CA TYR A 55 7.36 -3.09 -3.21
C TYR A 55 7.42 -2.39 -4.56
N THR A 56 6.26 -2.13 -5.11
CA THR A 56 6.06 -1.27 -6.28
C THR A 56 4.82 -0.44 -6.04
N GLY A 57 4.94 0.87 -6.15
CA GLY A 57 3.84 1.81 -5.96
C GLY A 57 3.41 2.46 -7.26
N LYS A 58 2.10 2.56 -7.46
CA LYS A 58 1.49 3.13 -8.66
C LYS A 58 0.36 4.07 -8.30
N THR A 59 0.10 5.03 -9.18
CA THR A 59 -1.13 5.83 -9.16
C THR A 59 -2.21 5.11 -9.96
N ILE A 60 -3.45 5.62 -9.94
CA ILE A 60 -4.58 4.93 -10.58
C ILE A 60 -4.45 4.83 -12.10
N ASN A 61 -3.63 5.67 -12.72
CA ASN A 61 -3.37 5.59 -14.17
C ASN A 61 -2.34 4.50 -14.52
N GLY A 62 -1.90 3.71 -13.55
CA GLY A 62 -0.95 2.62 -13.77
C GLY A 62 0.50 3.04 -13.79
N LYS A 63 0.79 4.31 -13.57
CA LYS A 63 2.17 4.82 -13.61
C LYS A 63 2.89 4.52 -12.31
N THR A 64 4.04 3.85 -12.41
CA THR A 64 4.89 3.55 -11.25
C THR A 64 5.60 4.82 -10.79
N PHE A 65 5.49 5.15 -9.50
CA PHE A 65 6.20 6.29 -8.93
C PHE A 65 7.39 5.86 -8.08
N ASP A 66 7.43 4.61 -7.63
CA ASP A 66 8.52 4.10 -6.81
C ASP A 66 8.50 2.57 -6.83
N SER A 67 9.68 1.96 -6.72
CA SER A 67 9.82 0.51 -6.64
C SER A 67 11.17 0.14 -6.05
N SER A 68 11.19 -0.92 -5.23
CA SER A 68 12.44 -1.51 -4.75
C SER A 68 12.89 -2.67 -5.65
N ARG A 69 12.03 -3.13 -6.55
CA ARG A 69 12.34 -4.27 -7.43
C ARG A 69 13.52 -3.92 -8.34
N GLY A 70 14.44 -4.85 -8.49
CA GLY A 70 15.67 -4.63 -9.23
C GLY A 70 16.81 -4.08 -8.39
N GLY A 71 16.56 -3.79 -7.09
CA GLY A 71 17.55 -3.28 -6.15
C GLY A 71 17.43 -3.97 -4.80
N VAL A 72 17.91 -3.29 -3.76
CA VAL A 72 17.80 -3.81 -2.38
C VAL A 72 16.40 -3.60 -1.84
N PRO A 73 15.88 -4.55 -1.04
CA PRO A 73 14.60 -4.35 -0.36
C PRO A 73 14.63 -3.17 0.60
N LEU A 74 13.48 -2.57 0.82
CA LEU A 74 13.31 -1.57 1.86
C LEU A 74 13.43 -2.26 3.23
N ALA A 75 14.16 -1.66 4.15
CA ALA A 75 14.24 -2.12 5.53
C ALA A 75 14.13 -0.91 6.45
N CYS A 76 13.04 -0.81 7.20
CA CYS A 76 12.86 0.28 8.17
C CYS A 76 11.76 -0.06 9.17
N ARG A 77 11.64 0.78 10.20
CA ARG A 77 10.56 0.61 11.18
C ARG A 77 9.22 0.86 10.53
N LEU A 78 8.26 0.02 10.85
CA LEU A 78 6.91 0.15 10.28
C LEU A 78 6.31 1.51 10.60
N CYS A 79 6.49 2.02 11.83
CA CYS A 79 5.92 3.31 12.24
C CYS A 79 6.50 4.52 11.47
N ASP A 80 7.59 4.36 10.72
CA ASP A 80 8.17 5.43 9.92
C ASP A 80 7.58 5.48 8.49
N LEU A 81 6.67 4.57 8.17
CA LEU A 81 6.04 4.49 6.85
C LEU A 81 4.68 5.18 6.86
N ILE A 82 4.06 5.32 5.69
CA ILE A 82 2.73 5.94 5.60
C ILE A 82 1.69 5.08 6.32
N GLU A 83 0.61 5.71 6.76
CA GLU A 83 -0.44 5.04 7.55
C GLU A 83 -0.99 3.79 6.87
N GLY A 84 -1.18 3.82 5.56
CA GLY A 84 -1.68 2.67 4.82
C GLY A 84 -0.79 1.44 4.97
N TRP A 85 0.53 1.62 4.98
CA TRP A 85 1.47 0.53 5.19
C TRP A 85 1.42 0.04 6.64
N ILE A 86 1.35 0.97 7.59
CA ILE A 86 1.29 0.62 9.02
C ILE A 86 0.09 -0.29 9.29
N ILE A 87 -1.06 0.06 8.76
CA ILE A 87 -2.28 -0.72 8.96
C ILE A 87 -2.22 -2.06 8.25
N ALA A 88 -1.81 -2.07 6.97
CA ALA A 88 -1.80 -3.28 6.17
C ALA A 88 -0.76 -4.29 6.64
N MET A 89 0.47 -3.84 6.88
CA MET A 89 1.56 -4.78 7.17
C MET A 89 1.43 -5.46 8.53
N GLN A 90 0.71 -4.87 9.47
CA GLN A 90 0.45 -5.53 10.76
C GLN A 90 -0.43 -6.78 10.59
N GLN A 91 -1.09 -6.93 9.45
CA GLN A 91 -1.91 -8.09 9.15
C GLN A 91 -1.17 -9.12 8.26
N MET A 92 0.02 -8.79 7.78
CA MET A 92 0.79 -9.65 6.88
C MET A 92 1.70 -10.62 7.66
N HIS A 93 1.96 -11.77 7.03
CA HIS A 93 2.96 -12.73 7.49
C HIS A 93 4.14 -12.73 6.51
N ILE A 94 5.28 -13.26 6.96
CA ILE A 94 6.47 -13.35 6.10
C ILE A 94 6.14 -14.20 4.88
N GLY A 95 6.45 -13.68 3.70
CA GLY A 95 6.19 -14.32 2.43
C GLY A 95 4.87 -13.90 1.79
N ASP A 96 4.00 -13.21 2.52
CA ASP A 96 2.77 -12.68 1.93
C ASP A 96 3.11 -11.63 0.89
N LYS A 97 2.38 -11.68 -0.21
CA LYS A 97 2.45 -10.67 -1.25
C LYS A 97 1.04 -10.17 -1.49
N TRP A 98 0.82 -8.90 -1.20
CA TRP A 98 -0.49 -8.26 -1.31
C TRP A 98 -0.43 -7.08 -2.25
N GLU A 99 -1.56 -6.81 -2.89
CA GLU A 99 -1.78 -5.52 -3.52
C GLU A 99 -2.67 -4.71 -2.57
N VAL A 100 -2.18 -3.57 -2.13
CA VAL A 100 -2.84 -2.74 -1.11
C VAL A 100 -3.29 -1.44 -1.75
N TYR A 101 -4.54 -1.07 -1.52
CA TYR A 101 -5.17 0.12 -2.09
C TYR A 101 -5.40 1.12 -0.97
N ILE A 102 -4.72 2.26 -1.05
CA ILE A 102 -4.61 3.22 0.05
C ILE A 102 -5.25 4.54 -0.38
N PRO A 103 -6.32 4.99 0.32
CA PRO A 103 -6.90 6.30 0.03
C PRO A 103 -5.90 7.40 0.37
N ALA A 104 -6.05 8.56 -0.25
CA ALA A 104 -5.11 9.66 -0.07
C ALA A 104 -4.87 10.02 1.41
N GLU A 105 -5.91 9.96 2.24
CA GLU A 105 -5.81 10.30 3.66
C GLU A 105 -4.85 9.40 4.44
N MET A 106 -4.67 8.16 3.97
CA MET A 106 -3.76 7.19 4.58
C MET A 106 -2.42 7.10 3.85
N GLY A 107 -2.22 7.93 2.85
CA GLY A 107 -0.99 8.06 2.09
C GLY A 107 -0.39 9.46 2.25
N TYR A 108 -0.30 10.20 1.17
CA TYR A 108 0.32 11.54 1.17
C TYR A 108 -0.70 12.69 1.23
N GLY A 109 -1.98 12.37 1.35
CA GLY A 109 -3.04 13.36 1.51
C GLY A 109 -3.14 14.31 0.32
N LYS A 110 -3.29 15.60 0.62
CA LYS A 110 -3.44 16.66 -0.37
C LYS A 110 -2.11 17.13 -0.94
N PHE A 111 -1.00 16.69 -0.36
CA PHE A 111 0.33 17.16 -0.75
C PHE A 111 0.86 16.33 -1.91
N SER A 112 1.39 17.02 -2.92
CA SER A 112 2.02 16.36 -4.04
C SER A 112 3.42 15.89 -3.66
N GLN A 113 3.78 14.71 -4.16
CA GLN A 113 5.13 14.17 -4.07
C GLN A 113 5.62 13.93 -5.50
N PRO A 114 6.93 13.73 -5.72
CA PRO A 114 7.41 13.40 -7.06
C PRO A 114 6.67 12.18 -7.63
N GLY A 115 5.99 12.39 -8.75
CA GLY A 115 5.20 11.34 -9.41
C GLY A 115 3.85 11.04 -8.76
N ILE A 116 3.48 11.76 -7.67
CA ILE A 116 2.23 11.50 -6.94
C ILE A 116 1.49 12.83 -6.77
N PRO A 117 0.54 13.14 -7.64
CA PRO A 117 -0.28 14.35 -7.44
C PRO A 117 -1.07 14.28 -6.13
N GLY A 118 -1.32 15.42 -5.51
CA GLY A 118 -2.12 15.49 -4.28
C GLY A 118 -3.51 14.88 -4.50
N GLY A 119 -4.00 14.14 -3.52
CA GLY A 119 -5.28 13.46 -3.61
C GLY A 119 -5.21 12.09 -4.29
N SER A 120 -4.01 11.57 -4.52
CA SER A 120 -3.84 10.27 -5.17
C SER A 120 -4.18 9.11 -4.25
N THR A 121 -4.97 8.17 -4.76
CA THR A 121 -5.07 6.82 -4.22
C THR A 121 -3.79 6.08 -4.62
N LEU A 122 -3.20 5.35 -3.70
CA LEU A 122 -1.95 4.64 -3.95
C LEU A 122 -2.20 3.15 -4.07
N ILE A 123 -1.56 2.52 -5.04
CA ILE A 123 -1.65 1.08 -5.27
C ILE A 123 -0.26 0.52 -5.05
N PHE A 124 -0.09 -0.25 -3.96
CA PHE A 124 1.20 -0.87 -3.65
C PHE A 124 1.11 -2.38 -3.76
N GLU A 125 2.01 -2.95 -4.52
CA GLU A 125 2.31 -4.37 -4.41
C GLU A 125 3.40 -4.50 -3.35
N ILE A 126 3.12 -5.22 -2.27
CA ILE A 126 4.05 -5.37 -1.13
C ILE A 126 4.30 -6.85 -0.89
N GLU A 127 5.57 -7.22 -0.83
CA GLU A 127 5.99 -8.57 -0.45
C GLU A 127 6.81 -8.46 0.83
N LEU A 128 6.28 -9.01 1.92
CA LEU A 128 6.96 -8.98 3.23
C LEU A 128 8.00 -10.09 3.28
N LEU A 129 9.27 -9.70 3.41
CA LEU A 129 10.40 -10.63 3.39
C LEU A 129 10.91 -10.97 4.78
N GLY A 130 10.80 -10.05 5.73
CA GLY A 130 11.34 -10.27 7.07
C GLY A 130 10.78 -9.30 8.09
N ILE A 131 10.89 -9.71 9.35
CA ILE A 131 10.43 -8.94 10.52
C ILE A 131 11.53 -9.03 11.58
N ALA A 132 11.94 -7.87 12.10
CA ALA A 132 12.92 -7.83 13.19
C ALA A 132 12.51 -6.92 14.34
#